data_469eb8783b843a914fd4a05aba50fe54
#
_entry.id   469eb8783b843a914fd4a05aba50fe54
#
_cell.length_a   1.000
_cell.length_b   1.000
_cell.length_c   1.000
_cell.angle_alpha   90.00
_cell.angle_beta   90.00
_cell.angle_gamma   90.00
#
_symmetry.space_group_name_H-M   'P 1'
#
loop_
_entity.id
_entity.type
_entity.pdbx_description
1 polymer ?
#
loop_
_entity_poly.entity_id
_entity_poly.type
_entity_poly.pdbx_seq_one_letter_code
_entity_poly.pdbx_strand_id
1 'polypeptide(L)'
;MDRFLEKTIQGIYGIFEDLFYSDEIAAKKGLMQSLDPRVKLLSILLLIVIANFGKSILFLSVFAIYTVVLAFLSKIPLKAYIKRVAVISIIFTGIILLPSTFNFFEKGSPLIYFGKNLYITKEGALASLTLMMRSFVSLSFVYILSLSTKWTDILKAFRSFHLPQVFTTTLEMAFRYIFLFLEVSLNTFLARKSRNVGKIKGRDGRKFVASVIGSILIRSNELTEEVYKAMVSRGYRGEYKTFSSFKMTPWDYIWISSNLIFIIALFNAKL
;
A
#
# COMPACT_ATOMS: atom_id res chain seq x y z
N MET A 1 -33.36 -6.75 -10.95
CA MET A 1 -32.44 -6.53 -9.84
C MET A 1 -31.38 -5.53 -10.26
N ASP A 2 -31.11 -4.51 -9.46
CA ASP A 2 -30.27 -3.36 -9.85
C ASP A 2 -28.79 -3.70 -9.78
N ARG A 3 -28.21 -4.12 -10.89
CA ARG A 3 -26.75 -4.41 -11.01
C ARG A 3 -25.84 -3.29 -10.49
N PHE A 4 -26.29 -2.04 -10.56
CA PHE A 4 -25.50 -0.88 -10.12
C PHE A 4 -25.39 -0.83 -8.59
N LEU A 5 -26.52 -0.85 -7.89
CA LEU A 5 -26.52 -0.82 -6.41
C LEU A 5 -25.83 -2.06 -5.82
N GLU A 6 -26.07 -3.24 -6.40
CA GLU A 6 -25.41 -4.46 -5.95
C GLU A 6 -23.89 -4.40 -6.10
N LYS A 7 -23.40 -3.95 -7.26
CA LYS A 7 -21.96 -3.78 -7.46
C LYS A 7 -21.34 -2.77 -6.49
N THR A 8 -22.05 -1.67 -6.20
CA THR A 8 -21.56 -0.66 -5.26
C THR A 8 -21.54 -1.21 -3.83
N ILE A 9 -22.61 -1.89 -3.42
CA ILE A 9 -22.69 -2.54 -2.11
C ILE A 9 -21.60 -3.61 -1.96
N GLN A 10 -21.43 -4.48 -2.97
CA GLN A 10 -20.36 -5.48 -3.00
C GLN A 10 -18.97 -4.85 -2.95
N GLY A 11 -18.77 -3.72 -3.66
CA GLY A 11 -17.53 -2.96 -3.59
C GLY A 11 -17.22 -2.44 -2.19
N ILE A 12 -18.23 -1.92 -1.47
CA ILE A 12 -18.07 -1.47 -0.09
C ILE A 12 -17.72 -2.65 0.84
N TYR A 13 -18.43 -3.79 0.71
CA TYR A 13 -18.10 -5.00 1.46
C TYR A 13 -16.67 -5.49 1.17
N GLY A 14 -16.25 -5.47 -0.09
CA GLY A 14 -14.89 -5.86 -0.49
C GLY A 14 -13.81 -4.99 0.17
N ILE A 15 -14.06 -3.68 0.35
CA ILE A 15 -13.15 -2.80 1.09
C ILE A 15 -13.04 -3.24 2.56
N PHE A 16 -14.16 -3.55 3.22
CA PHE A 16 -14.14 -4.07 4.58
C PHE A 16 -13.37 -5.40 4.67
N GLU A 17 -13.64 -6.34 3.76
CA GLU A 17 -12.93 -7.62 3.72
C GLU A 17 -11.43 -7.45 3.53
N ASP A 18 -10.98 -6.59 2.61
CA ASP A 18 -9.55 -6.33 2.37
C ASP A 18 -8.86 -5.71 3.60
N LEU A 19 -9.53 -4.80 4.33
CA LEU A 19 -9.01 -4.19 5.56
C LEU A 19 -8.91 -5.19 6.69
N PHE A 20 -9.97 -6.00 6.93
CA PHE A 20 -9.94 -7.06 7.94
C PHE A 20 -8.91 -8.14 7.62
N TYR A 21 -8.77 -8.50 6.35
CA TYR A 21 -7.77 -9.46 5.88
C TYR A 21 -6.33 -8.98 6.16
N SER A 22 -6.05 -7.69 5.94
CA SER A 22 -4.76 -7.09 6.27
C SER A 22 -4.47 -7.16 7.78
N ASP A 23 -5.45 -6.81 8.61
CA ASP A 23 -5.31 -6.85 10.06
C ASP A 23 -5.17 -8.29 10.60
N GLU A 24 -5.87 -9.26 9.99
CA GLU A 24 -5.73 -10.68 10.31
C GLU A 24 -4.31 -11.20 10.03
N ILE A 25 -3.73 -10.85 8.87
CA ILE A 25 -2.36 -11.22 8.55
C ILE A 25 -1.36 -10.53 9.49
N ALA A 26 -1.58 -9.26 9.80
CA ALA A 26 -0.75 -8.52 10.74
C ALA A 26 -0.80 -9.09 12.18
N ALA A 27 -1.88 -9.78 12.54
CA ALA A 27 -2.02 -10.45 13.83
C ALA A 27 -1.36 -11.85 13.90
N LYS A 28 -0.95 -12.43 12.76
CA LYS A 28 -0.28 -13.75 12.73
C LYS A 28 1.10 -13.67 13.37
N LYS A 29 1.56 -14.77 13.96
CA LYS A 29 2.91 -14.90 14.50
C LYS A 29 3.88 -15.24 13.36
N GLY A 30 4.47 -14.27 12.72
CA GLY A 30 5.51 -14.39 11.70
C GLY A 30 6.71 -13.52 12.05
N LEU A 31 7.80 -13.62 11.27
CA LEU A 31 9.03 -12.89 11.55
C LEU A 31 8.79 -11.37 11.54
N MET A 32 8.19 -10.85 10.47
CA MET A 32 7.92 -9.43 10.35
C MET A 32 6.90 -8.92 11.37
N GLN A 33 5.93 -9.73 11.78
CA GLN A 33 4.91 -9.33 12.76
C GLN A 33 5.48 -9.20 14.18
N SER A 34 6.58 -9.90 14.50
CA SER A 34 7.22 -9.84 15.81
C SER A 34 8.15 -8.63 16.01
N LEU A 35 8.49 -7.92 14.93
CA LEU A 35 9.39 -6.76 14.98
C LEU A 35 8.67 -5.47 15.38
N ASP A 36 9.41 -4.59 16.07
CA ASP A 36 8.93 -3.24 16.40
C ASP A 36 8.60 -2.46 15.08
N PRO A 37 7.40 -1.86 14.97
CA PRO A 37 6.98 -1.12 13.78
C PRO A 37 7.93 -0.01 13.34
N ARG A 38 8.66 0.62 14.27
CA ARG A 38 9.65 1.65 13.98
C ARG A 38 10.85 1.09 13.24
N VAL A 39 11.42 0.00 13.76
CA VAL A 39 12.57 -0.69 13.17
C VAL A 39 12.21 -1.22 11.79
N LYS A 40 11.03 -1.82 11.69
CA LYS A 40 10.50 -2.35 10.44
C LYS A 40 10.36 -1.26 9.37
N LEU A 41 9.72 -0.14 9.71
CA LEU A 41 9.49 0.95 8.79
C LEU A 41 10.81 1.55 8.29
N LEU A 42 11.75 1.84 9.19
CA LEU A 42 13.07 2.38 8.81
C LEU A 42 13.88 1.40 7.98
N SER A 43 13.92 0.12 8.38
CA SER A 43 14.71 -0.89 7.66
C SER A 43 14.14 -1.14 6.25
N ILE A 44 12.83 -1.22 6.09
CA ILE A 44 12.20 -1.40 4.79
C ILE A 44 12.42 -0.18 3.90
N LEU A 45 12.28 1.03 4.43
CA LEU A 45 12.53 2.25 3.67
C LEU A 45 14.00 2.32 3.20
N LEU A 46 14.95 1.98 4.07
CA LEU A 46 16.36 1.89 3.74
C LEU A 46 16.64 0.84 2.66
N LEU A 47 16.04 -0.35 2.77
CA LEU A 47 16.18 -1.41 1.77
C LEU A 47 15.60 -0.98 0.40
N ILE A 48 14.48 -0.28 0.37
CA ILE A 48 13.90 0.28 -0.86
C ILE A 48 14.88 1.27 -1.49
N VAL A 49 15.43 2.18 -0.70
CA VAL A 49 16.39 3.18 -1.19
C VAL A 49 17.62 2.49 -1.78
N ILE A 50 18.20 1.52 -1.07
CA ILE A 50 19.37 0.77 -1.55
C ILE A 50 19.05 -0.03 -2.81
N ALA A 51 17.91 -0.70 -2.88
CA ALA A 51 17.49 -1.43 -4.08
C ALA A 51 17.37 -0.52 -5.31
N ASN A 52 16.99 0.75 -5.11
CA ASN A 52 16.89 1.73 -6.21
C ASN A 52 18.26 2.24 -6.72
N PHE A 53 19.32 2.17 -5.92
CA PHE A 53 20.68 2.51 -6.38
C PHE A 53 21.32 1.39 -7.22
N GLY A 54 20.87 0.16 -7.11
CA GLY A 54 21.40 -0.96 -7.90
C GLY A 54 21.12 -0.80 -9.40
N LYS A 55 22.17 -0.97 -10.21
CA LYS A 55 22.10 -0.89 -11.68
C LYS A 55 22.07 -2.26 -12.34
N SER A 56 22.53 -3.31 -11.65
CA SER A 56 22.62 -4.65 -12.18
C SER A 56 21.30 -5.42 -11.99
N ILE A 57 20.88 -6.14 -13.03
CA ILE A 57 19.73 -7.06 -12.94
C ILE A 57 19.99 -8.15 -11.88
N LEU A 58 21.23 -8.60 -11.74
CA LEU A 58 21.63 -9.62 -10.78
C LEU A 58 21.43 -9.12 -9.34
N PHE A 59 21.81 -7.88 -9.06
CA PHE A 59 21.55 -7.21 -7.78
C PHE A 59 20.07 -7.16 -7.44
N LEU A 60 19.24 -6.74 -8.39
CA LEU A 60 17.78 -6.67 -8.22
C LEU A 60 17.14 -8.05 -8.06
N SER A 61 17.69 -9.07 -8.73
CA SER A 61 17.21 -10.45 -8.58
C SER A 61 17.46 -11.00 -7.17
N VAL A 62 18.62 -10.69 -6.57
CA VAL A 62 18.92 -11.05 -5.17
C VAL A 62 17.93 -10.37 -4.22
N PHE A 63 17.62 -9.08 -4.43
CA PHE A 63 16.58 -8.39 -3.65
C PHE A 63 15.19 -9.00 -3.86
N ALA A 64 14.83 -9.40 -5.08
CA ALA A 64 13.56 -10.06 -5.36
C ALA A 64 13.45 -11.39 -4.60
N ILE A 65 14.50 -12.22 -4.62
CA ILE A 65 14.55 -13.46 -3.84
C ILE A 65 14.44 -13.16 -2.34
N TYR A 66 15.16 -12.15 -1.86
CA TYR A 66 15.11 -11.72 -0.46
C TYR A 66 13.68 -11.34 -0.03
N THR A 67 12.94 -10.56 -0.84
CA THR A 67 11.56 -10.20 -0.53
C THR A 67 10.63 -11.42 -0.50
N VAL A 68 10.82 -12.40 -1.39
CA VAL A 68 10.03 -13.64 -1.40
C VAL A 68 10.30 -14.47 -0.13
N VAL A 69 11.57 -14.58 0.28
CA VAL A 69 11.94 -15.26 1.53
C VAL A 69 11.33 -14.56 2.73
N LEU A 70 11.36 -13.23 2.79
CA LEU A 70 10.73 -12.46 3.85
C LEU A 70 9.22 -12.67 3.91
N ALA A 71 8.55 -12.68 2.76
CA ALA A 71 7.11 -12.94 2.68
C ALA A 71 6.77 -14.35 3.20
N PHE A 72 7.59 -15.34 2.87
CA PHE A 72 7.44 -16.72 3.36
C PHE A 72 7.60 -16.81 4.89
N LEU A 73 8.67 -16.23 5.44
CA LEU A 73 8.94 -16.20 6.89
C LEU A 73 7.87 -15.41 7.66
N SER A 74 7.24 -14.46 7.02
CA SER A 74 6.13 -13.65 7.58
C SER A 74 4.76 -14.30 7.42
N LYS A 75 4.70 -15.57 6.96
CA LYS A 75 3.43 -16.30 6.73
C LYS A 75 2.43 -15.56 5.84
N ILE A 76 2.91 -14.73 4.92
CA ILE A 76 2.09 -14.07 3.92
C ILE A 76 1.79 -15.09 2.81
N PRO A 77 0.53 -15.19 2.31
CA PRO A 77 0.19 -16.14 1.26
C PRO A 77 0.89 -15.78 -0.05
N LEU A 78 1.94 -16.54 -0.39
CA LEU A 78 2.86 -16.26 -1.51
C LEU A 78 2.14 -16.13 -2.86
N LYS A 79 1.12 -16.95 -3.12
CA LYS A 79 0.34 -16.87 -4.38
C LYS A 79 -0.33 -15.51 -4.55
N ALA A 80 -0.98 -15.00 -3.50
CA ALA A 80 -1.64 -13.70 -3.52
C ALA A 80 -0.61 -12.56 -3.57
N TYR A 81 0.48 -12.68 -2.83
CA TYR A 81 1.59 -11.74 -2.81
C TYR A 81 2.21 -11.56 -4.21
N ILE A 82 2.72 -12.65 -4.80
CA ILE A 82 3.37 -12.59 -6.13
C ILE A 82 2.39 -12.09 -7.18
N LYS A 83 1.15 -12.61 -7.19
CA LYS A 83 0.14 -12.18 -8.15
C LYS A 83 -0.15 -10.69 -8.05
N ARG A 84 -0.42 -10.16 -6.85
CA ARG A 84 -0.75 -8.74 -6.67
C ARG A 84 0.43 -7.83 -7.03
N VAL A 85 1.62 -8.14 -6.54
CA VAL A 85 2.83 -7.33 -6.81
C VAL A 85 3.23 -7.39 -8.28
N ALA A 86 3.25 -8.58 -8.89
CA ALA A 86 3.60 -8.75 -10.30
C ALA A 86 2.59 -8.04 -11.21
N VAL A 87 1.29 -8.20 -10.97
CA VAL A 87 0.25 -7.55 -11.78
C VAL A 87 0.39 -6.02 -11.71
N ILE A 88 0.58 -5.45 -10.51
CA ILE A 88 0.75 -4.00 -10.36
C ILE A 88 2.03 -3.54 -11.06
N SER A 89 3.16 -4.24 -10.86
CA SER A 89 4.43 -3.91 -11.50
C SER A 89 4.33 -3.99 -13.02
N ILE A 90 3.73 -5.04 -13.58
CA ILE A 90 3.57 -5.23 -15.04
C ILE A 90 2.65 -4.16 -15.62
N ILE A 91 1.50 -3.90 -15.01
CA ILE A 91 0.53 -2.94 -15.53
C ILE A 91 1.09 -1.51 -15.48
N PHE A 92 1.57 -1.06 -14.31
CA PHE A 92 2.04 0.33 -14.18
C PHE A 92 3.38 0.55 -14.86
N THR A 93 4.39 -0.26 -14.56
CA THR A 93 5.72 -0.05 -15.08
C THR A 93 5.86 -0.60 -16.51
N GLY A 94 5.28 -1.78 -16.77
CA GLY A 94 5.34 -2.42 -18.08
C GLY A 94 4.67 -1.58 -19.17
N ILE A 95 3.45 -1.11 -18.95
CA ILE A 95 2.73 -0.29 -19.94
C ILE A 95 3.46 1.04 -20.21
N ILE A 96 3.95 1.71 -19.16
CA ILE A 96 4.67 2.98 -19.28
C ILE A 96 6.01 2.80 -20.03
N LEU A 97 6.67 1.66 -19.87
CA LEU A 97 7.95 1.36 -20.48
C LEU A 97 7.83 0.79 -21.91
N LEU A 98 6.64 0.38 -22.36
CA LEU A 98 6.44 -0.11 -23.72
C LEU A 98 7.01 0.84 -24.78
N PRO A 99 6.79 2.17 -24.74
CA PRO A 99 7.39 3.07 -25.73
C PRO A 99 8.93 3.12 -25.65
N SER A 100 9.51 2.95 -24.47
CA SER A 100 10.98 2.96 -24.27
C SER A 100 11.68 1.72 -24.82
N THR A 101 10.96 0.60 -25.00
CA THR A 101 11.53 -0.59 -25.64
C THR A 101 11.70 -0.44 -27.12
N PHE A 102 10.97 0.51 -27.75
CA PHE A 102 11.05 0.79 -29.18
C PHE A 102 12.12 1.87 -29.47
N ASN A 103 12.67 1.82 -30.67
CA ASN A 103 13.72 2.74 -31.22
C ASN A 103 13.40 4.24 -31.14
N PHE A 104 12.22 4.64 -30.64
CA PHE A 104 11.81 6.05 -30.53
C PHE A 104 12.59 6.82 -29.47
N PHE A 105 13.02 6.18 -28.40
CA PHE A 105 13.66 6.83 -27.25
C PHE A 105 15.14 6.43 -27.10
N GLU A 106 15.50 5.18 -27.39
CA GLU A 106 16.89 4.71 -27.30
C GLU A 106 17.33 4.08 -28.62
N LYS A 107 18.31 4.70 -29.23
CA LYS A 107 19.01 4.16 -30.42
C LYS A 107 20.00 3.10 -29.96
N GLY A 108 19.74 1.82 -30.27
CA GLY A 108 20.60 0.71 -29.89
C GLY A 108 20.60 -0.43 -30.92
N SER A 109 21.27 -1.53 -30.58
CA SER A 109 21.33 -2.71 -31.44
C SER A 109 19.94 -3.36 -31.58
N PRO A 110 19.49 -3.64 -32.81
CA PRO A 110 18.17 -4.22 -33.04
C PRO A 110 18.12 -5.68 -32.57
N LEU A 111 17.14 -6.02 -31.72
CA LEU A 111 16.85 -7.40 -31.30
C LEU A 111 15.80 -8.07 -32.19
N ILE A 112 14.72 -7.38 -32.49
CA ILE A 112 13.59 -7.92 -33.29
C ILE A 112 13.05 -6.79 -34.15
N TYR A 113 12.93 -7.04 -35.47
CA TYR A 113 12.33 -6.12 -36.43
C TYR A 113 10.81 -6.37 -36.51
N PHE A 114 10.01 -5.36 -36.20
CA PHE A 114 8.55 -5.40 -36.34
C PHE A 114 8.06 -4.72 -37.62
N GLY A 115 8.98 -4.06 -38.41
CA GLY A 115 8.69 -3.37 -39.65
C GLY A 115 9.90 -2.61 -40.17
N LYS A 116 9.73 -1.87 -41.29
CA LYS A 116 10.86 -1.16 -41.96
C LYS A 116 11.58 -0.13 -41.07
N ASN A 117 10.93 0.41 -40.02
CA ASN A 117 11.50 1.43 -39.15
C ASN A 117 11.22 1.22 -37.66
N LEU A 118 10.53 0.11 -37.26
CA LEU A 118 10.21 -0.19 -35.89
C LEU A 118 10.97 -1.46 -35.47
N TYR A 119 11.87 -1.33 -34.51
CA TYR A 119 12.59 -2.45 -33.93
C TYR A 119 12.74 -2.27 -32.42
N ILE A 120 12.78 -3.38 -31.71
CA ILE A 120 13.07 -3.43 -30.29
C ILE A 120 14.59 -3.34 -30.11
N THR A 121 15.06 -2.38 -29.31
CA THR A 121 16.48 -2.23 -28.99
C THR A 121 16.86 -3.11 -27.82
N LYS A 122 18.05 -3.72 -27.85
CA LYS A 122 18.56 -4.54 -26.75
C LYS A 122 18.73 -3.71 -25.48
N GLU A 123 19.23 -2.51 -25.63
CA GLU A 123 19.47 -1.57 -24.54
C GLU A 123 18.15 -1.12 -23.91
N GLY A 124 17.15 -0.77 -24.69
CA GLY A 124 15.81 -0.40 -24.22
C GLY A 124 15.09 -1.56 -23.52
N ALA A 125 15.20 -2.78 -24.03
CA ALA A 125 14.62 -3.96 -23.39
C ALA A 125 15.28 -4.26 -22.03
N LEU A 126 16.61 -4.15 -21.94
CA LEU A 126 17.34 -4.34 -20.67
C LEU A 126 17.02 -3.23 -19.67
N ALA A 127 16.95 -1.99 -20.11
CA ALA A 127 16.55 -0.86 -19.25
C ALA A 127 15.12 -1.03 -18.74
N SER A 128 14.19 -1.42 -19.59
CA SER A 128 12.81 -1.68 -19.22
C SER A 128 12.68 -2.84 -18.24
N LEU A 129 13.41 -3.94 -18.46
CA LEU A 129 13.43 -5.07 -17.53
C LEU A 129 14.00 -4.68 -16.17
N THR A 130 15.07 -3.89 -16.15
CA THR A 130 15.70 -3.39 -14.91
C THR A 130 14.74 -2.51 -14.12
N LEU A 131 14.03 -1.59 -14.77
CA LEU A 131 13.04 -0.72 -14.14
C LEU A 131 11.83 -1.52 -13.63
N MET A 132 11.40 -2.52 -14.39
CA MET A 132 10.30 -3.40 -13.97
C MET A 132 10.68 -4.25 -12.74
N MET A 133 11.89 -4.80 -12.70
CA MET A 133 12.42 -5.50 -11.52
C MET A 133 12.55 -4.57 -10.32
N ARG A 134 13.00 -3.34 -10.51
CA ARG A 134 13.10 -2.31 -9.46
C ARG A 134 11.73 -1.98 -8.87
N SER A 135 10.72 -1.78 -9.71
CA SER A 135 9.34 -1.57 -9.28
C SER A 135 8.80 -2.78 -8.53
N PHE A 136 9.06 -3.98 -9.02
CA PHE A 136 8.64 -5.22 -8.37
C PHE A 136 9.23 -5.34 -6.95
N VAL A 137 10.52 -5.09 -6.79
CA VAL A 137 11.21 -5.15 -5.48
C VAL A 137 10.66 -4.08 -4.53
N SER A 138 10.53 -2.84 -5.00
CA SER A 138 10.01 -1.74 -4.17
C SER A 138 8.57 -1.99 -3.72
N LEU A 139 7.70 -2.39 -4.63
CA LEU A 139 6.31 -2.76 -4.32
C LEU A 139 6.23 -3.96 -3.37
N SER A 140 7.14 -4.94 -3.52
CA SER A 140 7.23 -6.09 -2.64
C SER A 140 7.49 -5.68 -1.20
N PHE A 141 8.45 -4.81 -0.95
CA PHE A 141 8.74 -4.29 0.39
C PHE A 141 7.57 -3.53 1.00
N VAL A 142 6.94 -2.64 0.22
CA VAL A 142 5.75 -1.90 0.67
C VAL A 142 4.60 -2.84 0.99
N TYR A 143 4.38 -3.85 0.15
CA TYR A 143 3.30 -4.81 0.35
C TYR A 143 3.52 -5.68 1.60
N ILE A 144 4.77 -6.14 1.84
CA ILE A 144 5.14 -6.87 3.06
C ILE A 144 4.92 -5.99 4.29
N LEU A 145 5.32 -4.73 4.26
CA LEU A 145 5.10 -3.78 5.35
C LEU A 145 3.60 -3.62 5.65
N SER A 146 2.80 -3.39 4.61
CA SER A 146 1.36 -3.18 4.71
C SER A 146 0.62 -4.38 5.31
N LEU A 147 1.00 -5.61 4.93
CA LEU A 147 0.36 -6.82 5.46
C LEU A 147 0.91 -7.28 6.80
N SER A 148 2.14 -6.89 7.17
CA SER A 148 2.76 -7.34 8.42
C SER A 148 2.58 -6.37 9.58
N THR A 149 2.00 -5.19 9.35
CA THR A 149 1.90 -4.14 10.37
C THR A 149 0.55 -3.46 10.30
N LYS A 150 -0.14 -3.38 11.44
CA LYS A 150 -1.41 -2.66 11.51
C LYS A 150 -1.22 -1.19 11.20
N TRP A 151 -2.17 -0.59 10.50
CA TRP A 151 -2.12 0.82 10.13
C TRP A 151 -1.94 1.74 11.35
N THR A 152 -2.64 1.44 12.43
CA THR A 152 -2.52 2.18 13.70
C THR A 152 -1.11 2.16 14.27
N ASP A 153 -0.38 1.07 14.10
CA ASP A 153 0.98 0.95 14.62
C ASP A 153 2.00 1.67 13.72
N ILE A 154 1.73 1.74 12.40
CA ILE A 154 2.50 2.60 11.48
C ILE A 154 2.36 4.07 11.87
N LEU A 155 1.15 4.53 12.17
CA LEU A 155 0.91 5.91 12.60
C LEU A 155 1.59 6.24 13.94
N LYS A 156 1.59 5.30 14.89
CA LYS A 156 2.34 5.45 16.14
C LYS A 156 3.85 5.48 15.91
N ALA A 157 4.37 4.69 14.95
CA ALA A 157 5.78 4.74 14.57
C ALA A 157 6.14 6.12 14.00
N PHE A 158 5.31 6.71 13.15
CA PHE A 158 5.53 8.08 12.64
C PHE A 158 5.61 9.11 13.75
N ARG A 159 4.79 8.99 14.80
CA ARG A 159 4.85 9.87 15.97
C ARG A 159 6.20 9.79 16.68
N SER A 160 6.80 8.59 16.74
CA SER A 160 8.11 8.41 17.38
C SER A 160 9.27 8.99 16.57
N PHE A 161 9.08 9.27 15.28
CA PHE A 161 10.05 9.97 14.42
C PHE A 161 9.93 11.50 14.47
N HIS A 162 9.34 12.03 15.53
CA HIS A 162 9.16 13.48 15.76
C HIS A 162 8.32 14.18 14.68
N LEU A 163 7.47 13.45 13.95
CA LEU A 163 6.49 14.08 13.09
C LEU A 163 5.51 14.91 13.93
N PRO A 164 5.07 16.10 13.44
CA PRO A 164 4.15 16.95 14.18
C PRO A 164 2.92 16.18 14.66
N GLN A 165 2.57 16.31 15.92
CA GLN A 165 1.46 15.57 16.52
C GLN A 165 0.14 15.82 15.81
N VAL A 166 -0.08 17.06 15.34
CA VAL A 166 -1.29 17.41 14.58
C VAL A 166 -1.45 16.51 13.36
N PHE A 167 -0.35 16.27 12.61
CA PHE A 167 -0.37 15.42 11.43
C PHE A 167 -0.74 13.95 11.75
N THR A 168 -0.08 13.36 12.74
CA THR A 168 -0.35 11.98 13.14
C THR A 168 -1.75 11.80 13.71
N THR A 169 -2.22 12.78 14.50
CA THR A 169 -3.58 12.78 15.05
C THR A 169 -4.63 12.87 13.95
N THR A 170 -4.42 13.77 12.97
CA THR A 170 -5.33 13.91 11.83
C THR A 170 -5.43 12.61 11.04
N LEU A 171 -4.31 11.93 10.78
CA LEU A 171 -4.32 10.63 10.09
C LEU A 171 -5.01 9.52 10.90
N GLU A 172 -4.79 9.46 12.22
CA GLU A 172 -5.49 8.50 13.08
C GLU A 172 -7.02 8.73 13.07
N MET A 173 -7.44 9.99 13.17
CA MET A 173 -8.86 10.36 13.07
C MET A 173 -9.42 10.05 11.69
N ALA A 174 -8.72 10.42 10.62
CA ALA A 174 -9.15 10.12 9.26
C ALA A 174 -9.35 8.61 9.05
N PHE A 175 -8.41 7.79 9.49
CA PHE A 175 -8.52 6.34 9.39
C PHE A 175 -9.73 5.79 10.16
N ARG A 176 -9.97 6.28 11.37
CA ARG A 176 -11.14 5.90 12.17
C ARG A 176 -12.46 6.26 11.49
N TYR A 177 -12.55 7.46 10.92
CA TYR A 177 -13.80 7.93 10.30
C TYR A 177 -14.04 7.36 8.92
N ILE A 178 -13.03 6.80 8.23
CA ILE A 178 -13.23 6.03 7.00
C ILE A 178 -14.23 4.89 7.24
N PHE A 179 -14.06 4.11 8.30
CA PHE A 179 -14.98 3.00 8.63
C PHE A 179 -16.40 3.50 8.92
N LEU A 180 -16.53 4.58 9.69
CA LEU A 180 -17.82 5.16 10.01
C LEU A 180 -18.55 5.64 8.74
N PHE A 181 -17.85 6.32 7.83
CA PHE A 181 -18.46 6.80 6.59
C PHE A 181 -18.74 5.68 5.59
N LEU A 182 -17.94 4.63 5.58
CA LEU A 182 -18.25 3.42 4.82
C LEU A 182 -19.54 2.76 5.31
N GLU A 183 -19.73 2.64 6.63
CA GLU A 183 -20.94 2.10 7.22
C GLU A 183 -22.17 2.96 6.93
N VAL A 184 -22.05 4.28 7.07
CA VAL A 184 -23.12 5.25 6.72
C VAL A 184 -23.47 5.13 5.25
N SER A 185 -22.47 5.02 4.37
CA SER A 185 -22.65 4.83 2.94
C SER A 185 -23.41 3.53 2.66
N LEU A 186 -22.94 2.43 3.22
CA LEU A 186 -23.55 1.11 3.08
C LEU A 186 -25.03 1.13 3.48
N ASN A 187 -25.34 1.68 4.66
CA ASN A 187 -26.70 1.77 5.16
C ASN A 187 -27.58 2.64 4.26
N THR A 188 -27.03 3.73 3.69
CA THR A 188 -27.74 4.59 2.74
C THR A 188 -28.05 3.85 1.44
N PHE A 189 -27.11 3.07 0.91
CA PHE A 189 -27.32 2.24 -0.27
C PHE A 189 -28.33 1.11 -0.02
N LEU A 190 -28.25 0.45 1.14
CA LEU A 190 -29.21 -0.59 1.54
C LEU A 190 -30.64 -0.01 1.69
N ALA A 191 -30.78 1.15 2.35
CA ALA A 191 -32.06 1.84 2.47
C ALA A 191 -32.64 2.23 1.08
N ARG A 192 -31.79 2.64 0.14
CA ARG A 192 -32.24 2.90 -1.23
C ARG A 192 -32.67 1.62 -1.93
N LYS A 193 -31.90 0.53 -1.75
CA LYS A 193 -32.22 -0.78 -2.35
C LYS A 193 -33.58 -1.29 -1.88
N SER A 194 -33.91 -1.14 -0.59
CA SER A 194 -35.19 -1.59 -0.03
C SER A 194 -36.40 -0.77 -0.51
N ARG A 195 -36.20 0.52 -0.85
CA ARG A 195 -37.27 1.42 -1.32
C ARG A 195 -37.46 1.40 -2.82
N ASN A 196 -36.55 0.81 -3.57
CA ASN A 196 -36.55 0.87 -5.03
C ASN A 196 -37.18 -0.40 -5.62
N VAL A 197 -38.27 -0.21 -6.36
CA VAL A 197 -38.94 -1.27 -7.12
C VAL A 197 -38.55 -1.12 -8.58
N GLY A 198 -37.72 -2.03 -9.10
CA GLY A 198 -37.28 -2.04 -10.51
C GLY A 198 -35.81 -1.63 -10.72
N LYS A 199 -35.44 -1.36 -11.98
CA LYS A 199 -34.07 -1.01 -12.38
C LYS A 199 -33.84 0.49 -12.30
N ILE A 200 -32.79 0.92 -11.62
CA ILE A 200 -32.34 2.32 -11.63
C ILE A 200 -31.64 2.61 -12.96
N LYS A 201 -32.05 3.65 -13.66
CA LYS A 201 -31.35 4.13 -14.87
C LYS A 201 -29.97 4.66 -14.48
N GLY A 202 -28.95 4.43 -15.31
CA GLY A 202 -27.58 4.82 -15.00
C GLY A 202 -27.38 6.30 -14.63
N ARG A 203 -28.20 7.21 -15.16
CA ARG A 203 -28.20 8.63 -14.79
C ARG A 203 -28.69 8.86 -13.36
N ASP A 204 -29.77 8.18 -12.96
CA ASP A 204 -30.34 8.32 -11.61
C ASP A 204 -29.46 7.65 -10.55
N GLY A 205 -28.77 6.57 -10.92
CA GLY A 205 -27.74 5.94 -10.09
C GLY A 205 -26.59 6.92 -9.80
N ARG A 206 -26.05 7.58 -10.81
CA ARG A 206 -25.00 8.59 -10.63
C ARG A 206 -25.44 9.78 -9.78
N LYS A 207 -26.66 10.30 -10.01
CA LYS A 207 -27.24 11.37 -9.18
C LYS A 207 -27.38 10.94 -7.72
N PHE A 208 -27.79 9.70 -7.47
CA PHE A 208 -27.88 9.18 -6.11
C PHE A 208 -26.50 9.07 -5.43
N VAL A 209 -25.48 8.57 -6.13
CA VAL A 209 -24.10 8.55 -5.59
C VAL A 209 -23.62 9.97 -5.26
N ALA A 210 -23.84 10.92 -6.16
CA ALA A 210 -23.50 12.33 -5.90
C ALA A 210 -24.21 12.89 -4.65
N SER A 211 -25.50 12.55 -4.48
CA SER A 211 -26.25 12.93 -3.27
C SER A 211 -25.70 12.29 -2.01
N VAL A 212 -25.28 11.01 -2.05
CA VAL A 212 -24.65 10.31 -0.92
C VAL A 212 -23.33 10.98 -0.56
N ILE A 213 -22.49 11.29 -1.54
CA ILE A 213 -21.22 12.01 -1.32
C ILE A 213 -21.48 13.38 -0.69
N GLY A 214 -22.47 14.14 -1.20
CA GLY A 214 -22.86 15.42 -0.62
C GLY A 214 -23.32 15.30 0.84
N SER A 215 -24.15 14.30 1.15
CA SER A 215 -24.62 14.06 2.52
C SER A 215 -23.48 13.67 3.48
N ILE A 216 -22.50 12.88 2.99
CA ILE A 216 -21.30 12.52 3.77
C ILE A 216 -20.45 13.76 4.07
N LEU A 217 -20.27 14.66 3.10
CA LEU A 217 -19.52 15.90 3.31
C LEU A 217 -20.16 16.79 4.38
N ILE A 218 -21.48 16.96 4.33
CA ILE A 218 -22.22 17.74 5.35
C ILE A 218 -22.03 17.08 6.72
N ARG A 219 -22.28 15.77 6.81
CA ARG A 219 -22.15 15.02 8.06
C ARG A 219 -20.70 14.99 8.57
N SER A 220 -19.70 14.98 7.70
CA SER A 220 -18.29 15.08 8.08
C SER A 220 -17.99 16.41 8.77
N ASN A 221 -18.55 17.51 8.28
CA ASN A 221 -18.40 18.84 8.89
C ASN A 221 -19.03 18.90 10.28
N GLU A 222 -20.26 18.43 10.41
CA GLU A 222 -20.97 18.35 11.70
C GLU A 222 -20.18 17.49 12.71
N LEU A 223 -19.76 16.30 12.28
CA LEU A 223 -18.98 15.38 13.11
C LEU A 223 -17.64 15.99 13.56
N THR A 224 -16.98 16.77 12.70
CA THR A 224 -15.71 17.43 13.05
C THR A 224 -15.91 18.40 14.21
N GLU A 225 -16.97 19.21 14.18
CA GLU A 225 -17.29 20.13 15.28
C GLU A 225 -17.66 19.39 16.57
N GLU A 226 -18.50 18.36 16.48
CA GLU A 226 -18.92 17.58 17.64
C GLU A 226 -17.73 16.88 18.31
N VAL A 227 -16.88 16.23 17.51
CA VAL A 227 -15.68 15.54 18.01
C VAL A 227 -14.71 16.53 18.64
N TYR A 228 -14.48 17.69 18.03
CA TYR A 228 -13.62 18.72 18.59
C TYR A 228 -14.15 19.22 19.93
N LYS A 229 -15.45 19.55 20.03
CA LYS A 229 -16.11 19.97 21.27
C LYS A 229 -15.98 18.87 22.36
N ALA A 230 -16.19 17.62 22.00
CA ALA A 230 -16.04 16.48 22.90
C ALA A 230 -14.58 16.28 23.36
N MET A 231 -13.59 16.50 22.49
CA MET A 231 -12.17 16.46 22.86
C MET A 231 -11.80 17.57 23.84
N VAL A 232 -12.24 18.80 23.59
CA VAL A 232 -11.99 19.96 24.48
C VAL A 232 -12.63 19.72 25.85
N SER A 233 -13.86 19.20 25.92
CA SER A 233 -14.54 18.86 27.17
C SER A 233 -13.80 17.78 28.00
N ARG A 234 -12.99 16.95 27.32
CA ARG A 234 -12.13 15.93 27.96
C ARG A 234 -10.73 16.45 28.29
N GLY A 235 -10.49 17.76 28.16
CA GLY A 235 -9.21 18.37 28.47
C GLY A 235 -8.16 18.33 27.36
N TYR A 236 -8.57 18.14 26.11
CA TYR A 236 -7.65 18.22 24.97
C TYR A 236 -7.04 19.61 24.84
N ARG A 237 -5.72 19.70 24.85
CA ARG A 237 -4.93 20.94 24.72
C ARG A 237 -3.96 20.89 23.53
N GLY A 238 -4.37 20.23 22.44
CA GLY A 238 -3.52 20.07 21.26
C GLY A 238 -2.68 18.80 21.25
N GLU A 239 -2.56 18.13 22.40
CA GLU A 239 -1.82 16.88 22.56
C GLU A 239 -2.66 15.83 23.24
N TYR A 240 -2.64 14.59 22.75
CA TYR A 240 -3.17 13.46 23.49
C TYR A 240 -2.08 12.40 23.70
N LYS A 241 -2.08 11.79 24.87
CA LYS A 241 -1.12 10.74 25.24
C LYS A 241 -1.68 9.39 24.84
N THR A 242 -0.91 8.62 24.06
CA THR A 242 -1.22 7.21 23.79
C THR A 242 -0.61 6.33 24.89
N PHE A 243 -1.39 5.37 25.40
CA PHE A 243 -0.93 4.44 26.44
C PHE A 243 0.02 3.35 25.95
N SER A 244 0.16 3.16 24.63
CA SER A 244 1.02 2.12 24.07
C SER A 244 2.46 2.66 23.91
N SER A 245 3.38 2.07 24.67
CA SER A 245 4.83 2.27 24.46
C SER A 245 5.38 1.10 23.64
N PHE A 246 6.11 1.41 22.58
CA PHE A 246 6.88 0.40 21.88
C PHE A 246 8.10 0.00 22.72
N LYS A 247 8.43 -1.30 22.76
CA LYS A 247 9.63 -1.82 23.42
C LYS A 247 10.44 -2.59 22.40
N MET A 248 11.68 -2.19 22.21
CA MET A 248 12.62 -2.96 21.38
C MET A 248 12.84 -4.34 21.98
N THR A 249 12.75 -5.34 21.15
CA THR A 249 12.98 -6.75 21.47
C THR A 249 14.37 -7.17 20.96
N PRO A 250 14.99 -8.24 21.51
CA PRO A 250 16.23 -8.78 20.95
C PRO A 250 16.13 -9.14 19.46
N TRP A 251 14.95 -9.49 18.97
CA TRP A 251 14.68 -9.77 17.56
C TRP A 251 14.90 -8.56 16.65
N ASP A 252 14.65 -7.35 17.15
CA ASP A 252 14.88 -6.12 16.39
C ASP A 252 16.36 -5.88 16.12
N TYR A 253 17.22 -6.16 17.10
CA TYR A 253 18.68 -6.07 16.92
C TYR A 253 19.21 -7.12 15.95
N ILE A 254 18.72 -8.36 16.03
CA ILE A 254 19.08 -9.43 15.10
C ILE A 254 18.66 -9.04 13.68
N TRP A 255 17.47 -8.46 13.52
CA TRP A 255 16.96 -7.99 12.25
C TRP A 255 17.83 -6.88 11.65
N ILE A 256 18.17 -5.85 12.43
CA ILE A 256 19.07 -4.76 11.99
C ILE A 256 20.42 -5.31 11.57
N SER A 257 21.03 -6.16 12.38
CA SER A 257 22.33 -6.78 12.09
C SER A 257 22.30 -7.63 10.82
N SER A 258 21.26 -8.45 10.65
CA SER A 258 21.06 -9.26 9.44
C SER A 258 20.95 -8.41 8.17
N ASN A 259 20.18 -7.32 8.22
CA ASN A 259 20.08 -6.40 7.09
C ASN A 259 21.39 -5.68 6.78
N LEU A 260 22.15 -5.27 7.80
CA LEU A 260 23.46 -4.66 7.61
C LEU A 260 24.44 -5.63 6.95
N ILE A 261 24.50 -6.88 7.43
CA ILE A 261 25.35 -7.92 6.82
C ILE A 261 24.92 -8.18 5.38
N PHE A 262 23.62 -8.27 5.11
CA PHE A 262 23.09 -8.47 3.75
C PHE A 262 23.52 -7.33 2.80
N ILE A 263 23.41 -6.07 3.24
CA ILE A 263 23.80 -4.89 2.47
C ILE A 263 25.31 -4.89 2.21
N ILE A 264 26.13 -5.13 3.25
CA ILE A 264 27.60 -5.18 3.12
C ILE A 264 28.02 -6.32 2.18
N ALA A 265 27.41 -7.49 2.27
CA ALA A 265 27.69 -8.61 1.37
C ALA A 265 27.39 -8.27 -0.09
N LEU A 266 26.30 -7.57 -0.36
CA LEU A 266 25.94 -7.12 -1.71
C LEU A 266 26.92 -6.09 -2.28
N PHE A 267 27.38 -5.15 -1.46
CA PHE A 267 28.36 -4.16 -1.89
C PHE A 267 29.76 -4.80 -2.15
N ASN A 268 30.17 -5.77 -1.32
CA ASN A 268 31.42 -6.49 -1.52
C ASN A 268 31.39 -7.43 -2.74
N ALA A 269 30.24 -8.00 -3.06
CA ALA A 269 30.07 -8.85 -4.23
C ALA A 269 30.14 -8.07 -5.56
N LYS A 270 30.28 -6.72 -5.53
CA LYS A 270 30.31 -5.82 -6.72
C LYS A 270 29.15 -6.11 -7.70
N LEU A 271 28.03 -6.56 -7.19
CA LEU A 271 26.82 -6.90 -7.95
C LEU A 271 26.06 -5.66 -8.45
#